data_dcdb2789674698794ea799f50a1a6305
#
_entry.id   dcdb2789674698794ea799f50a1a6305
#
_cell.length_a   1.000
_cell.length_b   1.000
_cell.length_c   1.000
_cell.angle_alpha   90.00
_cell.angle_beta   90.00
_cell.angle_gamma   90.00
#
_symmetry.space_group_name_H-M   'P 1'
#
loop_
_entity.id
_entity.type
_entity.pdbx_description
1 polymer ?
#
loop_
_entity_poly.entity_id
_entity_poly.type
_entity_poly.pdbx_seq_one_letter_code
_entity_poly.pdbx_strand_id
1 'polypeptide(L)'
;VPTSPSLATGPVPDSPPRAGRDRRADLLLVLAALALAVWVTSGLWRDPNVRTVTVNSSDQALFEWLLAFGGNALTHGENPFFTHLINVPDGVNLAVNTSITVYAVVFAPLTYLVGPPVTFLVILTLNLAATAVAWYWLLSRQFVRSRLAAAVGGLFIAYSPGMVSHANAHLNWTAGWLVPLLIWRLFALRRPGHWLRDGIVLGVLVAVAFSIAAEGLFFTALALGVFVVVWALHPARRAEARAALPTFLRGLAVTAVVAGALLAYPLWLHFAGPQRFHGTGFDPVIHSEDIAAFGAFPRRSLAGQAGLGTSLAPNPTEENSFFGIPLLLLTVLCFVTLWRRADPPRRATLWGLAVLAVVFTVLSWGPVAKVDGDRTDVPMPFDLLGHLPVVNAALPARLALVVAPVIGLLLAYTVDGLRTRPPRHRSTELAWALGFAVALVPLLPTPLLTSEREPIPRFVTAGTWREYVSPGGVLTPVPVTVDIYPDGQRWQAYALAHRQGEFRIPAGFFLGPGGPDGRGRIGPVPRTFSALMDQAGKTGLVPIITDGTLREVRADLAYWKVEAVVLPDRVHGAKFDVDEDAVRRTATALLGEPQRVDDVWLWRVPPA
;
A
#
# COMPACT_ATOMS: atom_id res chain seq x y z
N VAL A 1 -17.79 -63.02 28.98
CA VAL A 1 -17.12 -61.74 28.79
C VAL A 1 -17.19 -61.42 27.29
N PRO A 2 -17.96 -60.45 26.85
CA PRO A 2 -17.99 -60.07 25.45
C PRO A 2 -16.80 -59.14 25.14
N THR A 3 -16.01 -59.51 24.14
CA THR A 3 -14.90 -58.75 23.57
C THR A 3 -15.42 -57.52 22.84
N SER A 4 -14.95 -56.34 23.24
CA SER A 4 -15.20 -55.05 22.57
C SER A 4 -14.67 -55.05 21.12
N PRO A 5 -15.41 -54.50 20.16
CA PRO A 5 -14.90 -54.37 18.80
C PRO A 5 -13.83 -53.27 18.73
N SER A 6 -12.67 -53.63 18.19
CA SER A 6 -11.60 -52.73 17.81
C SER A 6 -12.12 -51.69 16.84
N LEU A 7 -12.06 -50.40 17.24
CA LEU A 7 -12.27 -49.29 16.33
C LEU A 7 -11.17 -49.29 15.26
N ALA A 8 -11.52 -49.77 14.07
CA ALA A 8 -10.68 -49.68 12.91
C ALA A 8 -10.40 -48.18 12.64
N THR A 9 -9.17 -47.76 12.81
CA THR A 9 -8.66 -46.47 12.38
C THR A 9 -8.81 -46.40 10.86
N GLY A 10 -9.83 -45.67 10.41
CA GLY A 10 -9.99 -45.34 9.01
C GLY A 10 -8.74 -44.63 8.48
N PRO A 11 -8.46 -44.71 7.17
CA PRO A 11 -7.27 -44.10 6.60
C PRO A 11 -7.23 -42.61 6.91
N VAL A 12 -6.13 -42.16 7.50
CA VAL A 12 -5.80 -40.76 7.68
C VAL A 12 -5.94 -40.07 6.32
N PRO A 13 -6.69 -38.97 6.21
CA PRO A 13 -6.84 -38.30 4.93
C PRO A 13 -5.46 -38.00 4.35
N ASP A 14 -5.25 -38.37 3.09
CA ASP A 14 -4.02 -38.15 2.34
C ASP A 14 -3.50 -36.73 2.55
N SER A 15 -2.25 -36.64 2.96
CA SER A 15 -1.54 -35.37 3.08
C SER A 15 -1.71 -34.56 1.78
N PRO A 16 -1.94 -33.24 1.84
CA PRO A 16 -2.12 -32.46 0.64
C PRO A 16 -0.95 -32.68 -0.32
N PRO A 17 -1.23 -32.71 -1.63
CA PRO A 17 -0.23 -33.00 -2.64
C PRO A 17 0.90 -31.97 -2.56
N ARG A 18 2.11 -32.42 -2.26
CA ARG A 18 3.30 -31.57 -2.25
C ARG A 18 4.05 -31.73 -3.57
N ALA A 19 4.40 -30.61 -4.21
CA ALA A 19 5.38 -30.63 -5.28
C ALA A 19 6.72 -31.15 -4.73
N GLY A 20 7.36 -32.09 -5.41
CA GLY A 20 8.67 -32.62 -5.00
C GLY A 20 9.69 -31.46 -4.86
N ARG A 21 10.74 -31.61 -4.02
CA ARG A 21 11.81 -30.60 -3.90
C ARG A 21 12.64 -30.57 -5.20
N ASP A 22 12.53 -29.47 -5.98
CA ASP A 22 13.38 -29.17 -7.12
C ASP A 22 13.99 -27.78 -6.94
N ARG A 23 15.20 -27.75 -6.41
CA ARG A 23 15.91 -26.50 -6.10
C ARG A 23 16.15 -25.63 -7.33
N ARG A 24 16.29 -26.24 -8.53
CA ARG A 24 16.50 -25.49 -9.79
C ARG A 24 15.26 -24.71 -10.17
N ALA A 25 14.09 -25.35 -10.12
CA ALA A 25 12.82 -24.69 -10.41
C ALA A 25 12.50 -23.60 -9.38
N ASP A 26 12.79 -23.83 -8.10
CA ASP A 26 12.62 -22.82 -7.04
C ASP A 26 13.55 -21.61 -7.30
N LEU A 27 14.83 -21.85 -7.65
CA LEU A 27 15.78 -20.78 -7.96
C LEU A 27 15.38 -20.00 -9.23
N LEU A 28 14.97 -20.71 -10.29
CA LEU A 28 14.52 -20.06 -11.53
C LEU A 28 13.33 -19.13 -11.27
N LEU A 29 12.40 -19.54 -10.41
CA LEU A 29 11.29 -18.66 -10.04
C LEU A 29 11.77 -17.41 -9.28
N VAL A 30 12.65 -17.57 -8.29
CA VAL A 30 13.19 -16.42 -7.54
C VAL A 30 13.88 -15.45 -8.48
N LEU A 31 14.70 -15.95 -9.41
CA LEU A 31 15.38 -15.12 -10.41
C LEU A 31 14.39 -14.43 -11.36
N ALA A 32 13.36 -15.14 -11.82
CA ALA A 32 12.33 -14.57 -12.68
C ALA A 32 11.51 -13.49 -11.95
N ALA A 33 11.14 -13.75 -10.69
CA ALA A 33 10.42 -12.78 -9.86
C ALA A 33 11.26 -11.51 -9.63
N LEU A 34 12.54 -11.67 -9.31
CA LEU A 34 13.46 -10.54 -9.13
C LEU A 34 13.68 -9.76 -10.44
N ALA A 35 13.87 -10.46 -11.55
CA ALA A 35 14.04 -9.84 -12.87
C ALA A 35 12.81 -9.00 -13.28
N LEU A 36 11.60 -9.53 -13.05
CA LEU A 36 10.36 -8.79 -13.28
C LEU A 36 10.21 -7.59 -12.34
N ALA A 37 10.59 -7.73 -11.06
CA ALA A 37 10.55 -6.62 -10.12
C ALA A 37 11.50 -5.50 -10.54
N VAL A 38 12.74 -5.84 -10.90
CA VAL A 38 13.72 -4.88 -11.44
C VAL A 38 13.22 -4.27 -12.76
N TRP A 39 12.60 -5.06 -13.63
CA TRP A 39 12.00 -4.55 -14.87
C TRP A 39 10.92 -3.49 -14.59
N VAL A 40 9.98 -3.79 -13.70
CA VAL A 40 8.91 -2.85 -13.32
C VAL A 40 9.49 -1.56 -12.74
N THR A 41 10.50 -1.65 -11.87
CA THR A 41 11.11 -0.52 -11.18
C THR A 41 12.32 0.09 -11.92
N SER A 42 12.63 -0.37 -13.13
CA SER A 42 13.87 -0.05 -13.86
C SER A 42 14.10 1.44 -14.09
N GLY A 43 13.01 2.23 -14.23
CA GLY A 43 13.12 3.67 -14.38
C GLY A 43 13.75 4.36 -13.17
N LEU A 44 13.44 3.90 -11.95
CA LEU A 44 14.00 4.41 -10.70
C LEU A 44 15.45 3.95 -10.48
N TRP A 45 15.81 2.74 -10.93
CA TRP A 45 17.18 2.21 -10.80
C TRP A 45 18.22 2.97 -11.64
N ARG A 46 17.80 3.78 -12.61
CA ARG A 46 18.73 4.61 -13.41
C ARG A 46 19.45 5.65 -12.57
N ASP A 47 18.71 6.32 -11.67
CA ASP A 47 19.25 7.25 -10.67
C ASP A 47 18.23 7.42 -9.54
N PRO A 48 18.32 6.64 -8.46
CA PRO A 48 17.35 6.68 -7.38
C PRO A 48 17.27 8.03 -6.65
N ASN A 49 18.34 8.82 -6.65
CA ASN A 49 18.38 10.10 -5.94
C ASN A 49 17.75 11.23 -6.74
N VAL A 50 17.74 11.12 -8.07
CA VAL A 50 17.21 12.14 -8.99
C VAL A 50 15.82 11.78 -9.50
N ARG A 51 15.48 10.49 -9.59
CA ARG A 51 14.21 10.05 -10.19
C ARG A 51 13.13 9.74 -9.16
N THR A 52 11.90 10.03 -9.55
CA THR A 52 10.68 9.71 -8.80
C THR A 52 9.64 9.07 -9.72
N VAL A 53 8.66 8.37 -9.15
CA VAL A 53 7.48 7.94 -9.91
C VAL A 53 6.66 9.16 -10.33
N THR A 54 6.38 9.29 -11.63
CA THR A 54 5.75 10.50 -12.19
C THR A 54 4.35 10.75 -11.63
N VAL A 55 3.59 9.67 -11.42
CA VAL A 55 2.16 9.81 -11.08
C VAL A 55 1.88 9.96 -9.59
N ASN A 56 2.90 9.79 -8.74
CA ASN A 56 2.73 9.82 -7.28
C ASN A 56 4.04 10.14 -6.53
N SER A 57 4.70 11.23 -6.91
CA SER A 57 5.96 11.68 -6.28
C SER A 57 5.78 12.08 -4.81
N SER A 58 4.57 12.49 -4.44
CA SER A 58 4.21 12.86 -3.06
C SER A 58 4.34 11.69 -2.09
N ASP A 59 3.73 10.55 -2.42
CA ASP A 59 3.82 9.36 -1.58
C ASP A 59 5.24 8.79 -1.54
N GLN A 60 5.98 8.86 -2.65
CA GLN A 60 7.40 8.49 -2.62
C GLN A 60 8.18 9.32 -1.60
N ALA A 61 8.00 10.65 -1.61
CA ALA A 61 8.64 11.55 -0.66
C ALA A 61 8.20 11.27 0.79
N LEU A 62 6.91 10.98 1.01
CA LEU A 62 6.40 10.58 2.32
C LEU A 62 7.06 9.27 2.82
N PHE A 63 7.13 8.23 1.99
CA PHE A 63 7.75 6.98 2.40
C PHE A 63 9.27 7.11 2.60
N GLU A 64 9.96 7.90 1.79
CA GLU A 64 11.37 8.24 2.00
C GLU A 64 11.57 8.95 3.35
N TRP A 65 10.69 9.89 3.69
CA TRP A 65 10.69 10.57 4.99
C TRP A 65 10.42 9.60 6.14
N LEU A 66 9.40 8.73 6.04
CA LEU A 66 9.08 7.74 7.07
C LEU A 66 10.24 6.76 7.33
N LEU A 67 10.98 6.35 6.30
CA LEU A 67 12.17 5.51 6.45
C LEU A 67 13.29 6.22 7.22
N ALA A 68 13.54 7.50 6.90
CA ALA A 68 14.54 8.30 7.59
C ALA A 68 14.13 8.61 9.04
N PHE A 69 12.88 9.03 9.24
CA PHE A 69 12.33 9.33 10.56
C PHE A 69 12.35 8.11 11.48
N GLY A 70 11.85 6.95 11.04
CA GLY A 70 11.82 5.75 11.88
C GLY A 70 13.21 5.24 12.25
N GLY A 71 14.21 5.39 11.36
CA GLY A 71 15.62 5.14 11.68
C GLY A 71 16.15 6.11 12.74
N ASN A 72 15.84 7.41 12.60
CA ASN A 72 16.22 8.43 13.56
C ASN A 72 15.57 8.18 14.93
N ALA A 73 14.26 7.96 14.96
CA ALA A 73 13.53 7.68 16.20
C ALA A 73 14.10 6.47 16.95
N LEU A 74 14.46 5.39 16.22
CA LEU A 74 15.09 4.22 16.83
C LEU A 74 16.44 4.54 17.47
N THR A 75 17.29 5.32 16.79
CA THR A 75 18.66 5.60 17.27
C THR A 75 18.71 6.62 18.38
N HIS A 76 17.72 7.49 18.50
CA HIS A 76 17.63 8.52 19.55
C HIS A 76 16.63 8.15 20.67
N GLY A 77 15.97 6.98 20.60
CA GLY A 77 14.98 6.56 21.60
C GLY A 77 13.70 7.37 21.57
N GLU A 78 13.35 7.95 20.43
CA GLU A 78 12.14 8.74 20.24
C GLU A 78 10.93 7.87 19.91
N ASN A 79 9.74 8.46 20.01
CA ASN A 79 8.49 7.78 19.71
C ASN A 79 8.30 7.59 18.20
N PRO A 80 8.33 6.35 17.64
CA PRO A 80 8.15 6.14 16.21
C PRO A 80 6.70 6.30 15.72
N PHE A 81 5.73 6.48 16.62
CA PHE A 81 4.31 6.58 16.31
C PHE A 81 3.73 8.00 16.49
N PHE A 82 4.54 8.95 16.96
CA PHE A 82 4.14 10.35 17.08
C PHE A 82 5.35 11.26 16.89
N THR A 83 5.18 12.35 16.12
CA THR A 83 6.28 13.26 15.83
C THR A 83 5.85 14.72 15.90
N HIS A 84 6.77 15.60 16.29
CA HIS A 84 6.67 17.05 16.16
C HIS A 84 7.60 17.63 15.08
N LEU A 85 8.24 16.79 14.25
CA LEU A 85 9.09 17.27 13.16
C LEU A 85 8.29 17.95 12.05
N ILE A 86 7.05 17.53 11.88
CA ILE A 86 6.09 18.11 10.92
C ILE A 86 4.83 18.57 11.67
N ASN A 87 4.07 19.47 11.05
CA ASN A 87 2.84 20.02 11.61
C ASN A 87 3.03 20.69 12.99
N VAL A 88 4.04 21.56 13.12
CA VAL A 88 4.26 22.25 14.39
C VAL A 88 3.20 23.31 14.67
N PRO A 89 2.83 23.53 15.94
CA PRO A 89 3.27 22.84 17.15
C PRO A 89 2.52 21.53 17.46
N ASP A 90 1.44 21.22 16.73
CA ASP A 90 0.48 20.16 17.05
C ASP A 90 1.06 18.74 16.91
N GLY A 91 2.00 18.54 16.00
CA GLY A 91 2.57 17.24 15.66
C GLY A 91 1.64 16.35 14.84
N VAL A 92 2.07 15.13 14.59
CA VAL A 92 1.35 14.13 13.79
C VAL A 92 1.34 12.76 14.47
N ASN A 93 0.16 12.18 14.55
CA ASN A 93 -0.04 10.82 15.01
C ASN A 93 0.20 9.85 13.84
N LEU A 94 1.36 9.22 13.83
CA LEU A 94 1.74 8.28 12.77
C LEU A 94 1.06 6.91 12.92
N ALA A 95 0.46 6.59 14.08
CA ALA A 95 -0.28 5.35 14.27
C ALA A 95 -1.62 5.32 13.51
N VAL A 96 -2.18 6.49 13.16
CA VAL A 96 -3.36 6.61 12.29
C VAL A 96 -3.00 6.84 10.82
N ASN A 97 -1.70 6.92 10.52
CA ASN A 97 -1.13 7.07 9.18
C ASN A 97 -0.50 5.75 8.72
N THR A 98 -0.12 5.66 7.45
CA THR A 98 0.63 4.53 6.91
C THR A 98 2.11 4.64 7.30
N SER A 99 2.45 4.24 8.52
CA SER A 99 3.75 4.54 9.13
C SER A 99 4.90 3.64 8.70
N ILE A 100 4.65 2.46 8.11
CA ILE A 100 5.65 1.45 7.70
C ILE A 100 6.78 1.20 8.74
N THR A 101 6.47 1.31 10.03
CA THR A 101 7.46 1.35 11.13
C THR A 101 8.40 0.14 11.11
N VAL A 102 7.90 -1.08 10.81
CA VAL A 102 8.77 -2.27 10.72
C VAL A 102 9.80 -2.11 9.61
N TYR A 103 9.43 -1.57 8.45
CA TYR A 103 10.40 -1.31 7.37
C TYR A 103 11.40 -0.25 7.79
N ALA A 104 10.95 0.84 8.38
CA ALA A 104 11.82 1.92 8.83
C ALA A 104 12.87 1.43 9.84
N VAL A 105 12.49 0.54 10.77
CA VAL A 105 13.41 -0.05 11.76
C VAL A 105 14.36 -1.08 11.12
N VAL A 106 13.82 -2.03 10.34
CA VAL A 106 14.61 -3.13 9.75
C VAL A 106 15.62 -2.60 8.72
N PHE A 107 15.22 -1.61 7.91
CA PHE A 107 16.07 -1.02 6.88
C PHE A 107 16.79 0.25 7.32
N ALA A 108 16.74 0.64 8.62
CA ALA A 108 17.49 1.79 9.12
C ALA A 108 18.99 1.75 8.78
N PRO A 109 19.72 0.61 8.93
CA PRO A 109 21.12 0.55 8.53
C PRO A 109 21.33 0.87 7.05
N LEU A 110 20.46 0.39 6.17
CA LEU A 110 20.53 0.68 4.74
C LEU A 110 20.22 2.16 4.48
N THR A 111 19.21 2.72 5.14
CA THR A 111 18.85 4.14 5.01
C THR A 111 19.99 5.06 5.38
N TYR A 112 20.74 4.75 6.44
CA TYR A 112 21.94 5.52 6.82
C TYR A 112 23.14 5.31 5.88
N LEU A 113 23.21 4.16 5.20
CA LEU A 113 24.32 3.83 4.31
C LEU A 113 24.16 4.44 2.91
N VAL A 114 22.96 4.36 2.34
CA VAL A 114 22.71 4.69 0.92
C VAL A 114 21.61 5.74 0.71
N GLY A 115 21.01 6.24 1.79
CA GLY A 115 19.93 7.23 1.76
C GLY A 115 18.53 6.66 1.60
N PRO A 116 17.50 7.48 1.94
CA PRO A 116 16.09 7.09 1.88
C PRO A 116 15.60 6.70 0.48
N PRO A 117 15.98 7.40 -0.62
CA PRO A 117 15.51 7.05 -1.96
C PRO A 117 15.93 5.66 -2.41
N VAL A 118 17.19 5.28 -2.17
CA VAL A 118 17.70 3.95 -2.52
C VAL A 118 17.02 2.89 -1.64
N THR A 119 16.84 3.17 -0.35
CA THR A 119 16.15 2.24 0.57
C THR A 119 14.71 2.01 0.14
N PHE A 120 13.97 3.06 -0.20
CA PHE A 120 12.62 2.97 -0.76
C PHE A 120 12.58 2.06 -1.98
N LEU A 121 13.46 2.28 -2.95
CA LEU A 121 13.53 1.50 -4.19
C LEU A 121 13.88 0.03 -3.94
N VAL A 122 14.82 -0.25 -3.03
CA VAL A 122 15.17 -1.63 -2.62
C VAL A 122 13.95 -2.32 -2.02
N ILE A 123 13.22 -1.68 -1.09
CA ILE A 123 12.04 -2.27 -0.46
C ILE A 123 10.93 -2.50 -1.50
N LEU A 124 10.67 -1.53 -2.38
CA LEU A 124 9.67 -1.66 -3.45
C LEU A 124 9.96 -2.85 -4.36
N THR A 125 11.20 -2.98 -4.81
CA THR A 125 11.65 -4.08 -5.67
C THR A 125 11.54 -5.42 -4.95
N LEU A 126 11.99 -5.49 -3.68
CA LEU A 126 11.91 -6.71 -2.88
C LEU A 126 10.47 -7.10 -2.56
N ASN A 127 9.57 -6.14 -2.30
CA ASN A 127 8.16 -6.41 -2.05
C ASN A 127 7.50 -7.15 -3.23
N LEU A 128 7.71 -6.67 -4.45
CA LEU A 128 7.16 -7.31 -5.66
C LEU A 128 7.71 -8.74 -5.83
N ALA A 129 9.04 -8.90 -5.74
CA ALA A 129 9.68 -10.21 -5.87
C ALA A 129 9.27 -11.17 -4.74
N ALA A 130 9.27 -10.70 -3.49
CA ALA A 130 8.88 -11.49 -2.32
C ALA A 130 7.40 -11.91 -2.39
N THR A 131 6.53 -11.08 -2.94
CA THR A 131 5.11 -11.43 -3.16
C THR A 131 4.99 -12.62 -4.10
N ALA A 132 5.68 -12.61 -5.26
CA ALA A 132 5.69 -13.74 -6.18
C ALA A 132 6.22 -15.03 -5.53
N VAL A 133 7.34 -14.92 -4.81
CA VAL A 133 7.98 -16.05 -4.14
C VAL A 133 7.10 -16.61 -3.01
N ALA A 134 6.48 -15.75 -2.20
CA ALA A 134 5.65 -16.18 -1.09
C ALA A 134 4.36 -16.87 -1.57
N TRP A 135 3.70 -16.35 -2.61
CA TRP A 135 2.55 -17.01 -3.22
C TRP A 135 2.93 -18.33 -3.90
N TYR A 136 4.02 -18.35 -4.68
CA TYR A 136 4.55 -19.61 -5.23
C TYR A 136 4.83 -20.65 -4.15
N TRP A 137 5.48 -20.23 -3.05
CA TRP A 137 5.77 -21.11 -1.93
C TRP A 137 4.49 -21.68 -1.33
N LEU A 138 3.49 -20.84 -1.04
CA LEU A 138 2.21 -21.30 -0.49
C LEU A 138 1.50 -22.25 -1.44
N LEU A 139 1.40 -21.88 -2.72
CA LEU A 139 0.74 -22.69 -3.75
C LEU A 139 1.41 -24.06 -3.91
N SER A 140 2.73 -24.08 -4.11
CA SER A 140 3.49 -25.32 -4.35
C SER A 140 3.55 -26.25 -3.14
N ARG A 141 3.36 -25.74 -1.91
CA ARG A 141 3.44 -26.52 -0.69
C ARG A 141 2.09 -26.98 -0.16
N GLN A 142 1.01 -26.25 -0.47
CA GLN A 142 -0.29 -26.50 0.15
C GLN A 142 -1.41 -26.81 -0.86
N PHE A 143 -1.34 -26.30 -2.10
CA PHE A 143 -2.51 -26.29 -2.99
C PHE A 143 -2.35 -27.03 -4.31
N VAL A 144 -1.16 -27.05 -4.92
CA VAL A 144 -0.94 -27.65 -6.24
C VAL A 144 0.26 -28.59 -6.25
N ARG A 145 0.27 -29.55 -7.18
CA ARG A 145 1.37 -30.52 -7.39
C ARG A 145 2.40 -30.01 -8.39
N SER A 146 1.94 -29.23 -9.37
CA SER A 146 2.79 -28.69 -10.43
C SER A 146 3.44 -27.38 -10.02
N ARG A 147 4.77 -27.31 -10.11
CA ARG A 147 5.52 -26.06 -9.87
C ARG A 147 5.21 -24.99 -10.89
N LEU A 148 4.97 -25.38 -12.16
CA LEU A 148 4.51 -24.45 -13.17
C LEU A 148 3.17 -23.82 -12.80
N ALA A 149 2.24 -24.62 -12.26
CA ALA A 149 0.96 -24.13 -11.78
C ALA A 149 1.14 -23.11 -10.63
N ALA A 150 2.01 -23.41 -9.67
CA ALA A 150 2.35 -22.51 -8.59
C ALA A 150 3.03 -21.22 -9.11
N ALA A 151 3.90 -21.33 -10.11
CA ALA A 151 4.58 -20.20 -10.73
C ALA A 151 3.60 -19.27 -11.46
N VAL A 152 2.69 -19.84 -12.26
CA VAL A 152 1.66 -19.05 -12.97
C VAL A 152 0.78 -18.28 -11.97
N GLY A 153 0.26 -18.95 -10.93
CA GLY A 153 -0.55 -18.28 -9.92
C GLY A 153 0.24 -17.22 -9.13
N GLY A 154 1.44 -17.56 -8.66
CA GLY A 154 2.27 -16.66 -7.85
C GLY A 154 2.74 -15.43 -8.60
N LEU A 155 3.20 -15.59 -9.84
CA LEU A 155 3.61 -14.47 -10.68
C LEU A 155 2.42 -13.59 -11.07
N PHE A 156 1.28 -14.20 -11.45
CA PHE A 156 0.08 -13.41 -11.76
C PHE A 156 -0.35 -12.55 -10.57
N ILE A 157 -0.43 -13.11 -9.36
CA ILE A 157 -0.85 -12.36 -8.16
C ILE A 157 0.11 -11.20 -7.89
N ALA A 158 1.42 -11.44 -7.95
CA ALA A 158 2.43 -10.44 -7.63
C ALA A 158 2.54 -9.31 -8.66
N TYR A 159 2.22 -9.60 -9.92
CA TYR A 159 2.29 -8.63 -11.01
C TYR A 159 0.91 -8.36 -11.64
N SER A 160 -0.17 -8.60 -10.88
CA SER A 160 -1.53 -8.23 -11.26
C SER A 160 -1.66 -6.71 -11.44
N PRO A 161 -2.66 -6.26 -12.19
CA PRO A 161 -2.89 -4.83 -12.43
C PRO A 161 -2.81 -3.97 -11.18
N GLY A 162 -3.53 -4.33 -10.12
CA GLY A 162 -3.52 -3.58 -8.85
C GLY A 162 -2.14 -3.54 -8.19
N MET A 163 -1.39 -4.64 -8.18
CA MET A 163 -0.04 -4.66 -7.59
C MET A 163 0.93 -3.76 -8.36
N VAL A 164 0.88 -3.74 -9.69
CA VAL A 164 1.71 -2.88 -10.54
C VAL A 164 1.27 -1.42 -10.40
N SER A 165 -0.03 -1.16 -10.31
CA SER A 165 -0.58 0.16 -10.08
C SER A 165 -0.09 0.74 -8.74
N HIS A 166 -0.17 -0.02 -7.66
CA HIS A 166 0.33 0.37 -6.34
C HIS A 166 1.87 0.48 -6.27
N ALA A 167 2.62 -0.14 -7.18
CA ALA A 167 4.07 0.08 -7.26
C ALA A 167 4.42 1.55 -7.59
N ASN A 168 3.46 2.37 -8.01
CA ASN A 168 3.58 3.82 -8.07
C ASN A 168 3.55 4.44 -6.66
N ALA A 169 4.52 4.09 -5.86
CA ALA A 169 4.86 4.61 -4.53
C ALA A 169 3.95 4.19 -3.36
N HIS A 170 2.92 3.40 -3.52
CA HIS A 170 2.20 2.82 -2.38
C HIS A 170 2.99 1.64 -1.78
N LEU A 171 4.11 1.94 -1.12
CA LEU A 171 5.06 0.95 -0.62
C LEU A 171 4.42 -0.11 0.29
N ASN A 172 3.46 0.29 1.11
CA ASN A 172 2.68 -0.56 2.00
C ASN A 172 1.82 -1.59 1.24
N TRP A 173 1.17 -1.19 0.14
CA TRP A 173 0.32 -2.09 -0.64
C TRP A 173 1.12 -3.12 -1.44
N THR A 174 2.35 -2.81 -1.80
CA THR A 174 3.24 -3.77 -2.50
C THR A 174 3.73 -4.90 -1.59
N ALA A 175 3.50 -4.84 -0.27
CA ALA A 175 3.85 -5.89 0.70
C ALA A 175 2.92 -7.12 0.65
N GLY A 176 2.45 -7.52 -0.53
CA GLY A 176 1.56 -8.66 -0.76
C GLY A 176 2.12 -10.02 -0.32
N TRP A 177 3.42 -10.09 0.00
CA TRP A 177 4.08 -11.28 0.56
C TRP A 177 3.57 -11.68 1.96
N LEU A 178 2.97 -10.75 2.69
CA LEU A 178 2.36 -11.02 4.00
C LEU A 178 1.13 -11.92 3.90
N VAL A 179 0.32 -11.74 2.85
CA VAL A 179 -0.96 -12.46 2.69
C VAL A 179 -0.81 -13.99 2.70
N PRO A 180 0.08 -14.61 1.88
CA PRO A 180 0.25 -16.06 1.91
C PRO A 180 0.79 -16.58 3.24
N LEU A 181 1.55 -15.80 4.00
CA LEU A 181 2.02 -16.17 5.33
C LEU A 181 0.87 -16.16 6.35
N LEU A 182 -0.01 -15.16 6.30
CA LEU A 182 -1.22 -15.07 7.12
C LEU A 182 -2.17 -16.24 6.81
N ILE A 183 -2.42 -16.54 5.54
CA ILE A 183 -3.24 -17.67 5.09
C ILE A 183 -2.66 -18.99 5.65
N TRP A 184 -1.37 -19.21 5.47
CA TRP A 184 -0.71 -20.43 5.92
C TRP A 184 -0.85 -20.64 7.42
N ARG A 185 -0.64 -19.59 8.22
CA ARG A 185 -0.72 -19.69 9.69
C ARG A 185 -2.15 -19.77 10.18
N LEU A 186 -3.08 -19.05 9.58
CA LEU A 186 -4.50 -19.16 9.94
C LEU A 186 -5.00 -20.61 9.77
N PHE A 187 -4.71 -21.23 8.62
CA PHE A 187 -5.11 -22.62 8.40
C PHE A 187 -4.35 -23.64 9.27
N ALA A 188 -3.19 -23.28 9.78
CA ALA A 188 -2.46 -24.13 10.73
C ALA A 188 -3.11 -24.19 12.11
N LEU A 189 -3.88 -23.19 12.54
CA LEU A 189 -4.56 -23.12 13.84
C LEU A 189 -5.49 -24.31 14.10
N ARG A 190 -6.01 -24.98 13.07
CA ARG A 190 -6.86 -26.16 13.20
C ARG A 190 -6.14 -27.44 13.60
N ARG A 191 -4.79 -27.42 13.62
CA ARG A 191 -3.97 -28.63 13.91
C ARG A 191 -3.91 -28.88 15.41
N PRO A 192 -4.37 -30.05 15.90
CA PRO A 192 -4.25 -30.41 17.31
C PRO A 192 -2.79 -30.37 17.78
N GLY A 193 -2.55 -29.88 19.01
CA GLY A 193 -1.21 -29.84 19.63
C GLY A 193 -0.32 -28.65 19.19
N HIS A 194 -0.67 -27.91 18.14
CA HIS A 194 0.16 -26.81 17.63
C HIS A 194 -0.50 -25.41 17.71
N TRP A 195 -1.76 -25.33 18.16
CA TRP A 195 -2.57 -24.13 18.20
C TRP A 195 -1.90 -22.96 18.96
N LEU A 196 -1.17 -23.25 20.05
CA LEU A 196 -0.48 -22.23 20.84
C LEU A 196 0.66 -21.58 20.03
N ARG A 197 1.57 -22.40 19.48
CA ARG A 197 2.70 -21.93 18.67
C ARG A 197 2.21 -21.19 17.40
N ASP A 198 1.25 -21.80 16.70
CA ASP A 198 0.75 -21.23 15.46
C ASP A 198 -0.05 -19.94 15.73
N GLY A 199 -0.74 -19.86 16.90
CA GLY A 199 -1.41 -18.63 17.35
C GLY A 199 -0.43 -17.52 17.70
N ILE A 200 0.68 -17.81 18.38
CA ILE A 200 1.74 -16.83 18.66
C ILE A 200 2.34 -16.30 17.37
N VAL A 201 2.72 -17.20 16.44
CA VAL A 201 3.32 -16.79 15.16
C VAL A 201 2.35 -15.96 14.34
N LEU A 202 1.06 -16.33 14.30
CA LEU A 202 0.05 -15.54 13.60
C LEU A 202 -0.13 -14.17 14.26
N GLY A 203 -0.12 -14.08 15.59
CA GLY A 203 -0.21 -12.81 16.33
C GLY A 203 0.95 -11.86 16.01
N VAL A 204 2.17 -12.38 15.93
CA VAL A 204 3.34 -11.59 15.49
C VAL A 204 3.19 -11.16 14.03
N LEU A 205 2.75 -12.05 13.12
CA LEU A 205 2.52 -11.69 11.71
C LEU A 205 1.44 -10.63 11.55
N VAL A 206 0.38 -10.68 12.36
CA VAL A 206 -0.68 -9.65 12.39
C VAL A 206 -0.10 -8.30 12.82
N ALA A 207 0.75 -8.27 13.87
CA ALA A 207 1.40 -7.05 14.31
C ALA A 207 2.34 -6.46 13.24
N VAL A 208 3.13 -7.30 12.56
CA VAL A 208 3.98 -6.89 11.44
C VAL A 208 3.15 -6.36 10.27
N ALA A 209 2.07 -7.07 9.90
CA ALA A 209 1.21 -6.67 8.81
C ALA A 209 0.48 -5.33 9.10
N PHE A 210 0.02 -5.14 10.34
CA PHE A 210 -0.57 -3.88 10.79
C PHE A 210 0.42 -2.71 10.66
N SER A 211 1.67 -2.93 11.10
CA SER A 211 2.72 -1.92 11.04
C SER A 211 3.17 -1.55 9.62
N ILE A 212 2.87 -2.37 8.60
CA ILE A 212 3.25 -2.10 7.20
C ILE A 212 2.04 -1.64 6.39
N ALA A 213 0.89 -2.34 6.53
CA ALA A 213 -0.29 -2.17 5.70
C ALA A 213 -1.57 -2.50 6.49
N ALA A 214 -1.96 -1.64 7.43
CA ALA A 214 -3.12 -1.88 8.30
C ALA A 214 -4.42 -2.10 7.50
N GLU A 215 -4.66 -1.29 6.46
CA GLU A 215 -5.83 -1.43 5.57
C GLU A 215 -5.79 -2.76 4.78
N GLY A 216 -4.61 -3.15 4.27
CA GLY A 216 -4.40 -4.44 3.59
C GLY A 216 -4.61 -5.65 4.52
N LEU A 217 -4.19 -5.52 5.79
CA LEU A 217 -4.49 -6.52 6.83
C LEU A 217 -5.99 -6.63 7.09
N PHE A 218 -6.70 -5.50 7.18
CA PHE A 218 -8.16 -5.47 7.36
C PHE A 218 -8.87 -6.18 6.20
N PHE A 219 -8.51 -5.90 4.95
CA PHE A 219 -9.10 -6.59 3.79
C PHE A 219 -8.76 -8.08 3.76
N THR A 220 -7.53 -8.44 4.13
CA THR A 220 -7.13 -9.85 4.24
C THR A 220 -7.94 -10.57 5.32
N ALA A 221 -8.14 -9.96 6.48
CA ALA A 221 -8.91 -10.54 7.57
C ALA A 221 -10.39 -10.72 7.18
N LEU A 222 -10.99 -9.71 6.54
CA LEU A 222 -12.37 -9.76 6.04
C LEU A 222 -12.53 -10.86 4.97
N ALA A 223 -11.61 -10.92 4.01
CA ALA A 223 -11.60 -11.94 2.96
C ALA A 223 -11.49 -13.36 3.53
N LEU A 224 -10.56 -13.57 4.47
CA LEU A 224 -10.39 -14.87 5.13
C LEU A 224 -11.60 -15.22 5.99
N GLY A 225 -12.21 -14.23 6.67
CA GLY A 225 -13.45 -14.41 7.43
C GLY A 225 -14.59 -14.90 6.53
N VAL A 226 -14.87 -14.21 5.43
CA VAL A 226 -15.88 -14.59 4.44
C VAL A 226 -15.59 -16.00 3.89
N PHE A 227 -14.35 -16.26 3.47
CA PHE A 227 -13.98 -17.57 2.93
C PHE A 227 -14.19 -18.70 3.95
N VAL A 228 -13.71 -18.53 5.17
CA VAL A 228 -13.81 -19.56 6.24
C VAL A 228 -15.27 -19.84 6.59
N VAL A 229 -16.10 -18.81 6.69
CA VAL A 229 -17.54 -18.97 6.99
C VAL A 229 -18.24 -19.72 5.86
N VAL A 230 -18.08 -19.31 4.60
CA VAL A 230 -18.70 -19.98 3.45
C VAL A 230 -18.23 -21.43 3.33
N TRP A 231 -16.93 -21.67 3.48
CA TRP A 231 -16.35 -23.01 3.44
C TRP A 231 -16.85 -23.89 4.59
N ALA A 232 -16.91 -23.39 5.82
CA ALA A 232 -17.32 -24.13 7.01
C ALA A 232 -18.82 -24.46 6.99
N LEU A 233 -19.65 -23.61 6.42
CA LEU A 233 -21.11 -23.81 6.29
C LEU A 233 -21.46 -24.80 5.18
N HIS A 234 -20.54 -25.07 4.23
CA HIS A 234 -20.80 -26.01 3.14
C HIS A 234 -21.03 -27.44 3.68
N PRO A 235 -22.08 -28.17 3.24
CA PRO A 235 -22.43 -29.49 3.78
C PRO A 235 -21.27 -30.48 3.80
N ALA A 236 -20.42 -30.50 2.77
CA ALA A 236 -19.28 -31.40 2.64
C ALA A 236 -18.12 -31.09 3.61
N ARG A 237 -18.14 -29.92 4.28
CA ARG A 237 -17.07 -29.46 5.18
C ARG A 237 -17.54 -29.18 6.60
N ARG A 238 -18.83 -29.13 6.82
CA ARG A 238 -19.44 -28.76 8.11
C ARG A 238 -18.96 -29.65 9.28
N ALA A 239 -18.85 -30.95 9.06
CA ALA A 239 -18.39 -31.88 10.10
C ALA A 239 -16.91 -31.62 10.46
N GLU A 240 -16.04 -31.46 9.44
CA GLU A 240 -14.63 -31.13 9.62
C GLU A 240 -14.46 -29.77 10.34
N ALA A 241 -15.21 -28.77 9.91
CA ALA A 241 -15.18 -27.43 10.50
C ALA A 241 -15.61 -27.44 11.97
N ARG A 242 -16.69 -28.17 12.32
CA ARG A 242 -17.14 -28.31 13.72
C ARG A 242 -16.10 -29.01 14.58
N ALA A 243 -15.46 -30.06 14.09
CA ALA A 243 -14.42 -30.78 14.82
C ALA A 243 -13.16 -29.92 15.05
N ALA A 244 -12.79 -29.07 14.09
CA ALA A 244 -11.64 -28.18 14.19
C ALA A 244 -11.92 -26.90 15.01
N LEU A 245 -13.17 -26.50 15.17
CA LEU A 245 -13.58 -25.21 15.73
C LEU A 245 -12.98 -24.93 17.12
N PRO A 246 -12.99 -25.83 18.11
CA PRO A 246 -12.43 -25.53 19.44
C PRO A 246 -10.94 -25.24 19.40
N THR A 247 -10.16 -25.99 18.60
CA THR A 247 -8.72 -25.79 18.43
C THR A 247 -8.43 -24.50 17.70
N PHE A 248 -9.18 -24.23 16.64
CA PHE A 248 -9.09 -23.00 15.85
C PHE A 248 -9.35 -21.74 16.71
N LEU A 249 -10.43 -21.74 17.51
CA LEU A 249 -10.77 -20.61 18.38
C LEU A 249 -9.74 -20.40 19.49
N ARG A 250 -9.16 -21.45 20.07
CA ARG A 250 -8.05 -21.32 21.02
C ARG A 250 -6.84 -20.65 20.36
N GLY A 251 -6.45 -21.09 19.16
CA GLY A 251 -5.37 -20.48 18.41
C GLY A 251 -5.66 -19.01 18.06
N LEU A 252 -6.90 -18.72 17.67
CA LEU A 252 -7.32 -17.35 17.35
C LEU A 252 -7.31 -16.43 18.60
N ALA A 253 -7.72 -16.96 19.76
CA ALA A 253 -7.63 -16.23 21.04
C ALA A 253 -6.16 -15.89 21.39
N VAL A 254 -5.24 -16.85 21.23
CA VAL A 254 -3.80 -16.59 21.40
C VAL A 254 -3.31 -15.53 20.41
N THR A 255 -3.73 -15.61 19.14
CA THR A 255 -3.41 -14.60 18.12
C THR A 255 -3.86 -13.21 18.57
N ALA A 256 -5.11 -13.09 19.04
CA ALA A 256 -5.66 -11.83 19.50
C ALA A 256 -4.89 -11.25 20.71
N VAL A 257 -4.53 -12.10 21.68
CA VAL A 257 -3.76 -11.68 22.85
C VAL A 257 -2.36 -11.22 22.46
N VAL A 258 -1.65 -11.97 21.61
CA VAL A 258 -0.28 -11.62 21.18
C VAL A 258 -0.30 -10.35 20.31
N ALA A 259 -1.17 -10.29 19.31
CA ALA A 259 -1.31 -9.09 18.46
C ALA A 259 -1.75 -7.88 19.29
N GLY A 260 -2.73 -8.03 20.18
CA GLY A 260 -3.19 -6.98 21.07
C GLY A 260 -2.11 -6.46 22.01
N ALA A 261 -1.29 -7.34 22.57
CA ALA A 261 -0.16 -6.93 23.41
C ALA A 261 0.92 -6.18 22.63
N LEU A 262 1.29 -6.64 21.44
CA LEU A 262 2.29 -5.98 20.58
C LEU A 262 1.78 -4.65 20.01
N LEU A 263 0.50 -4.55 19.74
CA LEU A 263 -0.12 -3.36 19.17
C LEU A 263 -0.81 -2.47 20.19
N ALA A 264 -0.72 -2.77 21.49
CA ALA A 264 -1.44 -2.03 22.55
C ALA A 264 -1.21 -0.51 22.47
N TYR A 265 0.05 -0.09 22.35
CA TYR A 265 0.41 1.32 22.30
C TYR A 265 0.00 1.99 20.96
N PRO A 266 0.35 1.47 19.77
CA PRO A 266 -0.13 2.07 18.52
C PRO A 266 -1.65 2.04 18.37
N LEU A 267 -2.36 1.04 18.87
CA LEU A 267 -3.82 1.02 18.87
C LEU A 267 -4.41 2.06 19.84
N TRP A 268 -3.80 2.25 21.01
CA TRP A 268 -4.21 3.33 21.90
C TRP A 268 -4.03 4.70 21.23
N LEU A 269 -2.86 4.94 20.60
CA LEU A 269 -2.64 6.18 19.83
C LEU A 269 -3.68 6.33 18.71
N HIS A 270 -3.97 5.25 17.98
CA HIS A 270 -4.92 5.27 16.87
C HIS A 270 -6.33 5.68 17.32
N PHE A 271 -6.84 5.10 18.43
CA PHE A 271 -8.22 5.31 18.85
C PHE A 271 -8.41 6.39 19.90
N ALA A 272 -7.41 6.69 20.71
CA ALA A 272 -7.52 7.57 21.87
C ALA A 272 -6.40 8.62 21.99
N GLY A 273 -5.34 8.53 21.18
CA GLY A 273 -4.18 9.42 21.23
C GLY A 273 -4.45 10.84 20.71
N PRO A 274 -3.47 11.75 20.89
CA PRO A 274 -3.52 13.09 20.31
C PRO A 274 -3.53 13.03 18.78
N GLN A 275 -4.04 14.07 18.12
CA GLN A 275 -4.12 14.18 16.66
C GLN A 275 -4.81 12.97 15.98
N ARG A 276 -5.69 12.27 16.72
CA ARG A 276 -6.58 11.24 16.15
C ARG A 276 -7.64 11.89 15.29
N PHE A 277 -8.12 11.16 14.32
CA PHE A 277 -9.25 11.55 13.48
C PHE A 277 -10.15 10.34 13.18
N HIS A 278 -11.30 10.56 12.57
CA HIS A 278 -12.21 9.51 12.11
C HIS A 278 -12.50 9.65 10.62
N GLY A 279 -12.91 8.53 10.00
CA GLY A 279 -13.12 8.46 8.55
C GLY A 279 -11.81 8.57 7.76
N THR A 280 -11.93 9.01 6.53
CA THR A 280 -10.80 9.23 5.62
C THR A 280 -10.85 10.65 5.05
N GLY A 281 -9.69 11.19 4.65
CA GLY A 281 -9.59 12.43 3.89
C GLY A 281 -10.02 12.31 2.43
N PHE A 282 -10.48 11.14 1.99
CA PHE A 282 -10.83 10.84 0.61
C PHE A 282 -12.33 10.61 0.46
N ASP A 283 -12.90 11.04 -0.68
CA ASP A 283 -14.30 10.78 -1.02
C ASP A 283 -14.45 9.31 -1.50
N PRO A 284 -15.23 8.46 -0.80
CA PRO A 284 -15.42 7.08 -1.20
C PRO A 284 -16.16 6.91 -2.54
N VAL A 285 -16.92 7.91 -3.01
CA VAL A 285 -17.55 7.89 -4.34
C VAL A 285 -16.48 8.06 -5.42
N ILE A 286 -15.54 8.98 -5.24
CA ILE A 286 -14.42 9.16 -6.17
C ILE A 286 -13.53 7.93 -6.16
N HIS A 287 -13.20 7.40 -4.97
CA HIS A 287 -12.29 6.27 -4.78
C HIS A 287 -13.01 4.92 -4.79
N SER A 288 -13.95 4.72 -5.71
CA SER A 288 -14.60 3.44 -6.01
C SER A 288 -14.31 3.00 -7.44
N GLU A 289 -14.34 1.68 -7.68
CA GLU A 289 -14.14 1.10 -9.00
C GLU A 289 -15.31 1.43 -9.94
N ASP A 290 -14.99 1.63 -11.20
CA ASP A 290 -15.96 1.64 -12.27
C ASP A 290 -16.30 0.21 -12.68
N ILE A 291 -17.57 -0.07 -12.98
CA ILE A 291 -17.99 -1.43 -13.39
C ILE A 291 -17.30 -1.84 -14.70
N ALA A 292 -17.10 -0.91 -15.63
CA ALA A 292 -16.42 -1.17 -16.89
C ALA A 292 -14.90 -1.41 -16.72
N ALA A 293 -14.30 -0.90 -15.62
CA ALA A 293 -12.86 -1.06 -15.35
C ALA A 293 -12.41 -2.51 -15.25
N PHE A 294 -13.29 -3.42 -14.80
CA PHE A 294 -12.97 -4.85 -14.74
C PHE A 294 -12.66 -5.46 -16.12
N GLY A 295 -13.28 -4.94 -17.18
CA GLY A 295 -13.01 -5.35 -18.56
C GLY A 295 -11.90 -4.58 -19.26
N ALA A 296 -11.38 -3.53 -18.64
CA ALA A 296 -10.35 -2.65 -19.19
C ALA A 296 -8.94 -3.21 -18.97
N PHE A 297 -7.96 -2.66 -19.72
CA PHE A 297 -6.54 -2.94 -19.52
C PHE A 297 -5.86 -1.81 -18.75
N PRO A 298 -4.90 -2.14 -17.86
CA PRO A 298 -4.17 -1.13 -17.11
C PRO A 298 -3.17 -0.39 -18.01
N ARG A 299 -2.93 0.87 -17.70
CA ARG A 299 -1.99 1.71 -18.48
C ARG A 299 -0.56 1.17 -18.49
N ARG A 300 -0.14 0.52 -17.41
CA ARG A 300 1.23 -0.05 -17.27
C ARG A 300 1.28 -1.54 -17.62
N SER A 301 0.62 -1.91 -18.74
CA SER A 301 0.66 -3.25 -19.35
C SER A 301 1.02 -3.17 -20.83
N LEU A 302 1.30 -4.32 -21.47
CA LEU A 302 1.55 -4.36 -22.91
C LEU A 302 0.33 -3.84 -23.70
N ALA A 303 -0.89 -4.20 -23.31
CA ALA A 303 -2.10 -3.69 -23.92
C ALA A 303 -2.25 -2.17 -23.74
N GLY A 304 -1.91 -1.66 -22.53
CA GLY A 304 -1.89 -0.22 -22.26
C GLY A 304 -0.90 0.53 -23.14
N GLN A 305 0.30 -0.02 -23.35
CA GLN A 305 1.29 0.55 -24.27
C GLN A 305 0.84 0.51 -25.75
N ALA A 306 -0.01 -0.45 -26.11
CA ALA A 306 -0.63 -0.53 -27.43
C ALA A 306 -1.84 0.41 -27.60
N GLY A 307 -2.12 1.29 -26.63
CA GLY A 307 -3.21 2.26 -26.69
C GLY A 307 -4.58 1.72 -26.24
N LEU A 308 -4.63 0.53 -25.62
CA LEU A 308 -5.87 -0.07 -25.10
C LEU A 308 -6.09 0.24 -23.60
N GLY A 309 -5.24 1.05 -22.98
CA GLY A 309 -5.41 1.51 -21.60
C GLY A 309 -6.53 2.54 -21.47
N THR A 310 -7.21 2.56 -20.32
CA THR A 310 -8.31 3.50 -20.05
C THR A 310 -8.02 4.36 -18.82
N SER A 311 -8.85 5.39 -18.58
CA SER A 311 -8.79 6.28 -17.42
C SER A 311 -9.94 6.06 -16.44
N LEU A 312 -10.49 4.83 -16.36
CA LEU A 312 -11.65 4.51 -15.52
C LEU A 312 -11.31 4.39 -14.03
N ALA A 313 -10.02 4.28 -13.67
CA ALA A 313 -9.60 4.26 -12.27
C ALA A 313 -9.73 5.65 -11.62
N PRO A 314 -9.92 5.73 -10.29
CA PRO A 314 -9.92 7.00 -9.55
C PRO A 314 -8.66 7.84 -9.80
N ASN A 315 -7.52 7.18 -9.94
CA ASN A 315 -6.23 7.76 -10.29
C ASN A 315 -5.27 6.65 -10.79
N PRO A 316 -4.08 6.99 -11.34
CA PRO A 316 -3.14 6.00 -11.89
C PRO A 316 -2.57 4.99 -10.90
N THR A 317 -2.73 5.18 -9.58
CA THR A 317 -2.25 4.25 -8.55
C THR A 317 -3.31 3.26 -8.09
N GLU A 318 -4.55 3.38 -8.58
CA GLU A 318 -5.71 2.61 -8.14
C GLU A 318 -6.36 1.81 -9.31
N GLU A 319 -5.57 1.30 -10.27
CA GLU A 319 -6.06 0.39 -11.33
C GLU A 319 -6.20 -1.04 -10.78
N ASN A 320 -7.04 -1.24 -9.74
CA ASN A 320 -7.09 -2.48 -8.96
C ASN A 320 -7.83 -3.62 -9.66
N SER A 321 -8.80 -3.28 -10.51
CA SER A 321 -9.74 -4.21 -11.15
C SER A 321 -9.50 -4.43 -12.65
N PHE A 322 -8.47 -3.87 -13.24
CA PHE A 322 -8.21 -3.81 -14.68
C PHE A 322 -7.74 -5.15 -15.26
N PHE A 323 -8.57 -6.19 -15.17
CA PHE A 323 -8.23 -7.56 -15.56
C PHE A 323 -8.32 -7.82 -17.07
N GLY A 324 -9.09 -7.02 -17.80
CA GLY A 324 -9.37 -7.24 -19.22
C GLY A 324 -10.37 -8.35 -19.48
N ILE A 325 -11.22 -8.17 -20.49
CA ILE A 325 -12.24 -9.16 -20.86
C ILE A 325 -11.66 -10.56 -21.08
N PRO A 326 -10.49 -10.75 -21.77
CA PRO A 326 -9.95 -12.09 -22.02
C PRO A 326 -9.63 -12.84 -20.72
N LEU A 327 -9.08 -12.17 -19.69
CA LEU A 327 -8.78 -12.81 -18.41
C LEU A 327 -10.06 -13.14 -17.65
N LEU A 328 -11.08 -12.27 -17.67
CA LEU A 328 -12.36 -12.56 -17.02
C LEU A 328 -13.03 -13.81 -17.65
N LEU A 329 -13.05 -13.91 -18.98
CA LEU A 329 -13.57 -15.08 -19.69
C LEU A 329 -12.77 -16.35 -19.37
N LEU A 330 -11.44 -16.26 -19.36
CA LEU A 330 -10.57 -17.37 -18.95
C LEU A 330 -10.86 -17.79 -17.52
N THR A 331 -11.04 -16.84 -16.59
CA THR A 331 -11.36 -17.10 -15.18
C THR A 331 -12.65 -17.88 -15.01
N VAL A 332 -13.71 -17.46 -15.73
CA VAL A 332 -14.99 -18.18 -15.75
C VAL A 332 -14.82 -19.59 -16.32
N LEU A 333 -14.09 -19.74 -17.44
CA LEU A 333 -13.80 -21.03 -18.04
C LEU A 333 -13.01 -21.94 -17.09
N CYS A 334 -12.01 -21.42 -16.42
CA CYS A 334 -11.26 -22.13 -15.36
C CYS A 334 -12.19 -22.60 -14.25
N PHE A 335 -13.02 -21.70 -13.71
CA PHE A 335 -13.98 -22.04 -12.66
C PHE A 335 -14.93 -23.15 -13.09
N VAL A 336 -15.58 -23.02 -14.26
CA VAL A 336 -16.53 -24.04 -14.78
C VAL A 336 -15.84 -25.38 -14.98
N THR A 337 -14.63 -25.38 -15.54
CA THR A 337 -13.84 -26.61 -15.78
C THR A 337 -13.48 -27.31 -14.48
N LEU A 338 -13.02 -26.54 -13.48
CA LEU A 338 -12.70 -27.05 -12.15
C LEU A 338 -13.95 -27.55 -11.43
N TRP A 339 -15.06 -26.82 -11.49
CA TRP A 339 -16.32 -27.17 -10.84
C TRP A 339 -16.92 -28.48 -11.36
N ARG A 340 -16.89 -28.68 -12.68
CA ARG A 340 -17.39 -29.93 -13.31
C ARG A 340 -16.60 -31.18 -12.91
N ARG A 341 -15.33 -31.01 -12.54
CA ARG A 341 -14.42 -32.12 -12.16
C ARG A 341 -14.22 -32.25 -10.65
N ALA A 342 -14.77 -31.33 -9.88
CA ALA A 342 -14.57 -31.28 -8.43
C ALA A 342 -15.49 -32.26 -7.69
N ASP A 343 -14.91 -32.95 -6.70
CA ASP A 343 -15.61 -33.64 -5.66
C ASP A 343 -16.30 -32.64 -4.68
N PRO A 344 -17.24 -33.07 -3.85
CA PRO A 344 -17.96 -32.17 -2.94
C PRO A 344 -17.04 -31.33 -2.02
N PRO A 345 -15.97 -31.86 -1.42
CA PRO A 345 -15.02 -31.07 -0.65
C PRO A 345 -14.31 -29.95 -1.44
N ARG A 346 -13.92 -30.22 -2.70
CA ARG A 346 -13.30 -29.21 -3.57
C ARG A 346 -14.32 -28.16 -4.05
N ARG A 347 -15.58 -28.58 -4.29
CA ARG A 347 -16.66 -27.64 -4.56
C ARG A 347 -16.87 -26.63 -3.46
N ALA A 348 -16.73 -27.02 -2.19
CA ALA A 348 -16.78 -26.09 -1.06
C ALA A 348 -15.71 -24.97 -1.18
N THR A 349 -14.48 -25.35 -1.56
CA THR A 349 -13.39 -24.39 -1.78
C THR A 349 -13.68 -23.47 -2.96
N LEU A 350 -14.10 -24.03 -4.10
CA LEU A 350 -14.45 -23.25 -5.29
C LEU A 350 -15.63 -22.31 -5.01
N TRP A 351 -16.63 -22.77 -4.26
CA TRP A 351 -17.76 -21.93 -3.83
C TRP A 351 -17.30 -20.78 -2.96
N GLY A 352 -16.42 -21.04 -1.96
CA GLY A 352 -15.82 -19.99 -1.14
C GLY A 352 -15.07 -18.95 -1.96
N LEU A 353 -14.28 -19.38 -2.96
CA LEU A 353 -13.56 -18.48 -3.86
C LEU A 353 -14.53 -17.66 -4.75
N ALA A 354 -15.60 -18.27 -5.26
CA ALA A 354 -16.60 -17.57 -6.08
C ALA A 354 -17.35 -16.50 -5.26
N VAL A 355 -17.81 -16.86 -4.05
CA VAL A 355 -18.47 -15.90 -3.14
C VAL A 355 -17.52 -14.76 -2.81
N LEU A 356 -16.26 -15.07 -2.51
CA LEU A 356 -15.23 -14.07 -2.21
C LEU A 356 -15.06 -13.09 -3.39
N ALA A 357 -14.88 -13.61 -4.61
CA ALA A 357 -14.75 -12.77 -5.80
C ALA A 357 -15.97 -11.86 -5.99
N VAL A 358 -17.19 -12.41 -5.90
CA VAL A 358 -18.41 -11.63 -6.09
C VAL A 358 -18.58 -10.55 -5.00
N VAL A 359 -18.41 -10.91 -3.72
CA VAL A 359 -18.57 -9.97 -2.61
C VAL A 359 -17.60 -8.81 -2.74
N PHE A 360 -16.31 -9.08 -2.98
CA PHE A 360 -15.31 -8.02 -3.05
C PHE A 360 -15.38 -7.20 -4.34
N THR A 361 -15.80 -7.79 -5.46
CA THR A 361 -16.13 -7.05 -6.69
C THR A 361 -17.27 -6.06 -6.44
N VAL A 362 -18.39 -6.53 -5.84
CA VAL A 362 -19.56 -5.67 -5.61
C VAL A 362 -19.27 -4.58 -4.58
N LEU A 363 -18.52 -4.89 -3.52
CA LEU A 363 -18.11 -3.89 -2.53
C LEU A 363 -17.13 -2.86 -3.09
N SER A 364 -16.29 -3.22 -4.07
CA SER A 364 -15.35 -2.28 -4.69
C SER A 364 -16.02 -1.20 -5.55
N TRP A 365 -17.26 -1.41 -5.98
CA TRP A 365 -18.05 -0.41 -6.71
C TRP A 365 -18.48 0.78 -5.85
N GLY A 366 -18.16 0.75 -4.53
CA GLY A 366 -18.39 1.87 -3.63
C GLY A 366 -19.84 2.10 -3.26
N PRO A 367 -20.18 3.31 -2.78
CA PRO A 367 -21.56 3.62 -2.34
C PRO A 367 -22.54 3.81 -3.49
N VAL A 368 -22.07 4.21 -4.68
CA VAL A 368 -22.89 4.46 -5.89
C VAL A 368 -22.20 3.86 -7.09
N ALA A 369 -22.94 3.19 -7.97
CA ALA A 369 -22.39 2.60 -9.18
C ALA A 369 -21.84 3.67 -10.14
N LYS A 370 -20.67 3.37 -10.74
CA LYS A 370 -20.09 4.10 -11.87
C LYS A 370 -20.01 3.18 -13.08
N VAL A 371 -20.33 3.67 -14.26
CA VAL A 371 -20.28 2.90 -15.50
C VAL A 371 -19.66 3.76 -16.60
N ASP A 372 -18.53 3.32 -17.12
CA ASP A 372 -17.79 3.98 -18.22
C ASP A 372 -17.44 5.45 -17.93
N GLY A 373 -17.05 5.73 -16.68
CA GLY A 373 -16.70 7.06 -16.19
C GLY A 373 -17.86 7.85 -15.59
N ASP A 374 -19.10 7.49 -15.91
CA ASP A 374 -20.29 8.21 -15.46
C ASP A 374 -20.79 7.66 -14.11
N ARG A 375 -21.10 8.59 -13.20
CA ARG A 375 -21.78 8.29 -11.94
C ARG A 375 -23.26 8.09 -12.20
N THR A 376 -23.79 6.99 -11.65
CA THR A 376 -25.24 6.72 -11.66
C THR A 376 -25.89 7.06 -10.31
N ASP A 377 -27.22 6.97 -10.24
CA ASP A 377 -27.97 7.10 -8.97
C ASP A 377 -28.28 5.75 -8.32
N VAL A 378 -27.64 4.66 -8.80
CA VAL A 378 -27.88 3.31 -8.27
C VAL A 378 -27.07 3.09 -7.00
N PRO A 379 -27.69 2.93 -5.82
CA PRO A 379 -26.97 2.67 -4.58
C PRO A 379 -26.35 1.28 -4.60
N MET A 380 -25.14 1.15 -4.07
CA MET A 380 -24.39 -0.10 -4.02
C MET A 380 -24.22 -0.57 -2.56
N PRO A 381 -24.00 -1.87 -2.32
CA PRO A 381 -23.94 -2.43 -0.96
C PRO A 381 -22.90 -1.80 -0.03
N PHE A 382 -21.84 -1.19 -0.55
CA PHE A 382 -20.86 -0.48 0.26
C PHE A 382 -21.48 0.72 1.01
N ASP A 383 -22.51 1.35 0.47
CA ASP A 383 -23.21 2.46 1.13
C ASP A 383 -23.71 2.08 2.53
N LEU A 384 -24.22 0.85 2.68
CA LEU A 384 -24.69 0.33 3.97
C LEU A 384 -23.54 0.06 4.96
N LEU A 385 -22.38 -0.35 4.46
CA LEU A 385 -21.22 -0.75 5.27
C LEU A 385 -20.29 0.42 5.55
N GLY A 386 -20.21 1.40 4.66
CA GLY A 386 -19.33 2.56 4.74
C GLY A 386 -19.57 3.47 5.96
N HIS A 387 -20.69 3.31 6.66
CA HIS A 387 -20.98 4.02 7.92
C HIS A 387 -20.42 3.32 9.16
N LEU A 388 -19.97 2.05 9.04
CA LEU A 388 -19.42 1.29 10.16
C LEU A 388 -18.01 1.79 10.51
N PRO A 389 -17.67 1.85 11.81
CA PRO A 389 -16.29 2.16 12.23
C PRO A 389 -15.28 1.24 11.55
N VAL A 390 -14.11 1.76 11.20
CA VAL A 390 -13.04 1.11 10.44
C VAL A 390 -13.37 0.98 8.94
N VAL A 391 -14.59 0.55 8.57
CA VAL A 391 -14.99 0.48 7.15
C VAL A 391 -15.08 1.87 6.53
N ASN A 392 -15.49 2.87 7.29
CA ASN A 392 -15.57 4.28 6.85
C ASN A 392 -14.20 4.93 6.57
N ALA A 393 -13.12 4.27 6.97
CA ALA A 393 -11.74 4.69 6.67
C ALA A 393 -11.14 3.95 5.46
N ALA A 394 -11.82 2.90 4.95
CA ALA A 394 -11.35 2.11 3.83
C ALA A 394 -11.76 2.73 2.49
N LEU A 395 -10.89 2.61 1.48
CA LEU A 395 -11.19 3.03 0.11
C LEU A 395 -11.83 1.87 -0.67
N PRO A 396 -13.08 2.04 -1.17
CA PRO A 396 -13.81 0.95 -1.83
C PRO A 396 -13.06 0.31 -2.99
N ALA A 397 -12.43 1.10 -3.86
CA ALA A 397 -11.68 0.60 -5.02
C ALA A 397 -10.65 -0.48 -4.65
N ARG A 398 -10.02 -0.36 -3.49
CA ARG A 398 -8.98 -1.28 -3.01
C ARG A 398 -9.51 -2.66 -2.61
N LEU A 399 -10.82 -2.80 -2.39
CA LEU A 399 -11.44 -4.12 -2.16
C LEU A 399 -11.28 -5.04 -3.38
N ALA A 400 -11.17 -4.50 -4.60
CA ALA A 400 -10.90 -5.27 -5.81
C ALA A 400 -9.55 -6.02 -5.78
N LEU A 401 -8.58 -5.59 -4.96
CA LEU A 401 -7.30 -6.27 -4.78
C LEU A 401 -7.45 -7.71 -4.28
N VAL A 402 -8.55 -8.04 -3.58
CA VAL A 402 -8.85 -9.40 -3.12
C VAL A 402 -9.20 -10.34 -4.28
N VAL A 403 -9.65 -9.81 -5.42
CA VAL A 403 -10.06 -10.60 -6.57
C VAL A 403 -8.85 -11.22 -7.29
N ALA A 404 -7.72 -10.52 -7.36
CA ALA A 404 -6.51 -11.00 -8.03
C ALA A 404 -5.97 -12.33 -7.46
N PRO A 405 -5.83 -12.53 -6.12
CA PRO A 405 -5.52 -13.83 -5.53
C PRO A 405 -6.52 -14.93 -5.88
N VAL A 406 -7.82 -14.63 -5.98
CA VAL A 406 -8.83 -15.62 -6.39
C VAL A 406 -8.60 -16.07 -7.83
N ILE A 407 -8.38 -15.13 -8.74
CA ILE A 407 -8.04 -15.43 -10.13
C ILE A 407 -6.76 -16.27 -10.19
N GLY A 408 -5.70 -15.87 -9.51
CA GLY A 408 -4.42 -16.58 -9.48
C GLY A 408 -4.54 -18.03 -8.96
N LEU A 409 -5.38 -18.26 -7.96
CA LEU A 409 -5.68 -19.61 -7.45
C LEU A 409 -6.42 -20.45 -8.50
N LEU A 410 -7.41 -19.89 -9.21
CA LEU A 410 -8.15 -20.60 -10.26
C LEU A 410 -7.25 -20.94 -11.45
N LEU A 411 -6.37 -20.02 -11.86
CA LEU A 411 -5.35 -20.26 -12.89
C LEU A 411 -4.41 -21.40 -12.45
N ALA A 412 -3.87 -21.33 -11.22
CA ALA A 412 -2.99 -22.35 -10.69
C ALA A 412 -3.66 -23.74 -10.63
N TYR A 413 -4.87 -23.84 -10.11
CA TYR A 413 -5.62 -25.11 -10.07
C TYR A 413 -5.89 -25.67 -11.47
N THR A 414 -6.18 -24.81 -12.44
CA THR A 414 -6.42 -25.24 -13.83
C THR A 414 -5.15 -25.77 -14.46
N VAL A 415 -4.02 -25.04 -14.36
CA VAL A 415 -2.72 -25.51 -14.86
C VAL A 415 -2.29 -26.81 -14.17
N ASP A 416 -2.50 -26.94 -12.85
CA ASP A 416 -2.22 -28.20 -12.12
C ASP A 416 -3.06 -29.35 -12.66
N GLY A 417 -4.35 -29.13 -12.89
CA GLY A 417 -5.25 -30.12 -13.49
C GLY A 417 -4.83 -30.55 -14.91
N LEU A 418 -4.42 -29.60 -15.75
CA LEU A 418 -3.94 -29.88 -17.11
C LEU A 418 -2.62 -30.67 -17.11
N ARG A 419 -1.73 -30.40 -16.14
CA ARG A 419 -0.43 -31.11 -16.00
C ARG A 419 -0.56 -32.49 -15.40
N THR A 420 -1.45 -32.67 -14.43
CA THR A 420 -1.65 -33.97 -13.76
C THR A 420 -2.56 -34.91 -14.53
N ARG A 421 -3.45 -34.37 -15.36
CA ARG A 421 -4.39 -35.12 -16.21
C ARG A 421 -4.50 -34.39 -17.54
N PRO A 422 -3.49 -34.56 -18.44
CA PRO A 422 -3.46 -33.87 -19.72
C PRO A 422 -4.68 -34.20 -20.58
N PRO A 423 -5.15 -33.27 -21.39
CA PRO A 423 -6.21 -33.52 -22.34
C PRO A 423 -5.82 -34.65 -23.31
N ARG A 424 -6.80 -35.41 -23.76
CA ARG A 424 -6.57 -36.52 -24.72
C ARG A 424 -6.15 -36.02 -26.11
N HIS A 425 -6.54 -34.81 -26.47
CA HIS A 425 -6.27 -34.22 -27.80
C HIS A 425 -5.29 -33.05 -27.68
N ARG A 426 -4.26 -33.04 -28.49
CA ARG A 426 -3.28 -31.97 -28.60
C ARG A 426 -3.91 -30.60 -28.92
N SER A 427 -5.00 -30.62 -29.74
CA SER A 427 -5.77 -29.41 -30.02
C SER A 427 -6.36 -28.75 -28.78
N THR A 428 -6.80 -29.53 -27.79
CA THR A 428 -7.30 -29.01 -26.51
C THR A 428 -6.17 -28.41 -25.67
N GLU A 429 -4.98 -29.01 -25.66
CA GLU A 429 -3.81 -28.45 -24.99
C GLU A 429 -3.40 -27.10 -25.59
N LEU A 430 -3.36 -27.04 -26.93
CA LEU A 430 -3.07 -25.80 -27.68
C LEU A 430 -4.13 -24.74 -27.43
N ALA A 431 -5.42 -25.09 -27.37
CA ALA A 431 -6.50 -24.16 -27.07
C ALA A 431 -6.35 -23.55 -25.65
N TRP A 432 -5.99 -24.37 -24.65
CA TRP A 432 -5.70 -23.85 -23.31
C TRP A 432 -4.47 -22.94 -23.31
N ALA A 433 -3.37 -23.36 -23.95
CA ALA A 433 -2.15 -22.55 -24.03
C ALA A 433 -2.42 -21.19 -24.70
N LEU A 434 -3.18 -21.20 -25.81
CA LEU A 434 -3.61 -19.98 -26.49
C LEU A 434 -4.52 -19.12 -25.60
N GLY A 435 -5.50 -19.71 -24.90
CA GLY A 435 -6.38 -19.00 -23.98
C GLY A 435 -5.60 -18.30 -22.85
N PHE A 436 -4.62 -19.00 -22.26
CA PHE A 436 -3.73 -18.40 -21.28
C PHE A 436 -2.87 -17.28 -21.89
N ALA A 437 -2.33 -17.46 -23.08
CA ALA A 437 -1.53 -16.44 -23.76
C ALA A 437 -2.37 -15.18 -24.06
N VAL A 438 -3.55 -15.35 -24.66
CA VAL A 438 -4.47 -14.23 -24.98
C VAL A 438 -4.91 -13.47 -23.73
N ALA A 439 -5.08 -14.16 -22.60
CA ALA A 439 -5.50 -13.54 -21.35
C ALA A 439 -4.36 -12.87 -20.58
N LEU A 440 -3.16 -13.45 -20.55
CA LEU A 440 -2.09 -12.99 -19.67
C LEU A 440 -1.04 -12.10 -20.37
N VAL A 441 -0.75 -12.34 -21.67
CA VAL A 441 0.27 -11.53 -22.38
C VAL A 441 -0.11 -10.05 -22.45
N PRO A 442 -1.36 -9.65 -22.72
CA PRO A 442 -1.74 -8.23 -22.69
C PRO A 442 -1.52 -7.55 -21.34
N LEU A 443 -1.58 -8.31 -20.24
CA LEU A 443 -1.42 -7.83 -18.87
C LEU A 443 0.03 -7.82 -18.37
N LEU A 444 1.00 -8.30 -19.16
CA LEU A 444 2.40 -8.26 -18.77
C LEU A 444 2.81 -6.82 -18.43
N PRO A 445 3.43 -6.59 -17.24
CA PRO A 445 3.72 -5.25 -16.78
C PRO A 445 4.83 -4.59 -17.61
N THR A 446 4.69 -3.27 -17.78
CA THR A 446 5.73 -2.40 -18.33
C THR A 446 6.36 -1.57 -17.22
N PRO A 447 7.57 -1.01 -17.42
CA PRO A 447 8.22 -0.19 -16.42
C PRO A 447 7.35 0.97 -15.95
N LEU A 448 7.43 1.34 -14.66
CA LEU A 448 6.76 2.51 -14.12
C LEU A 448 7.22 3.78 -14.84
N LEU A 449 6.32 4.74 -14.98
CA LEU A 449 6.69 6.08 -15.46
C LEU A 449 7.49 6.79 -14.38
N THR A 450 8.63 7.33 -14.76
CA THR A 450 9.49 8.08 -13.85
C THR A 450 9.88 9.41 -14.47
N SER A 451 9.94 10.45 -13.65
CA SER A 451 10.42 11.78 -13.99
C SER A 451 11.61 12.15 -13.11
N GLU A 452 12.34 13.16 -13.50
CA GLU A 452 13.33 13.79 -12.63
C GLU A 452 12.60 14.66 -11.61
N ARG A 453 13.15 14.75 -10.41
CA ARG A 453 12.70 15.63 -9.34
C ARG A 453 13.76 16.67 -9.06
N GLU A 454 13.34 17.83 -8.60
CA GLU A 454 14.25 18.89 -8.26
C GLU A 454 15.27 18.43 -7.20
N PRO A 455 16.55 18.80 -7.31
CA PRO A 455 17.59 18.41 -6.36
C PRO A 455 17.31 19.01 -4.98
N ILE A 456 17.78 18.34 -3.93
CA ILE A 456 17.81 18.92 -2.59
C ILE A 456 18.84 20.06 -2.60
N PRO A 457 18.47 21.27 -2.14
CA PRO A 457 19.37 22.42 -2.18
C PRO A 457 20.70 22.19 -1.44
N ARG A 458 21.77 22.81 -1.93
CA ARG A 458 23.07 22.80 -1.26
C ARG A 458 22.99 23.36 0.16
N PHE A 459 22.14 24.35 0.37
CA PHE A 459 21.79 24.89 1.71
C PHE A 459 21.46 23.77 2.71
N VAL A 460 20.75 22.73 2.26
CA VAL A 460 20.44 21.56 3.10
C VAL A 460 21.56 20.52 3.05
N THR A 461 22.07 20.17 1.86
CA THR A 461 23.04 19.08 1.71
C THR A 461 24.39 19.40 2.34
N ALA A 462 24.82 20.67 2.34
CA ALA A 462 26.02 21.13 3.04
C ALA A 462 25.81 21.35 4.55
N GLY A 463 24.54 21.36 5.00
CA GLY A 463 24.21 21.61 6.40
C GLY A 463 24.27 23.10 6.79
N THR A 464 24.30 24.03 5.83
CA THR A 464 24.32 25.49 6.04
C THR A 464 23.11 25.97 6.83
N TRP A 465 21.96 25.28 6.72
CA TRP A 465 20.73 25.60 7.44
C TRP A 465 20.93 25.71 8.97
N ARG A 466 21.91 25.01 9.55
CA ARG A 466 22.20 25.04 10.99
C ARG A 466 22.75 26.37 11.50
N GLU A 467 23.16 27.26 10.60
CA GLU A 467 23.58 28.62 10.95
C GLU A 467 22.39 29.58 11.12
N TYR A 468 21.21 29.13 10.64
CA TYR A 468 20.00 29.95 10.57
C TYR A 468 18.84 29.44 11.43
N VAL A 469 18.89 28.18 11.81
CA VAL A 469 17.87 27.49 12.60
C VAL A 469 18.51 26.79 13.78
N SER A 470 18.02 27.07 14.97
CA SER A 470 18.47 26.42 16.20
C SER A 470 18.19 24.91 16.20
N PRO A 471 18.89 24.09 17.00
CA PRO A 471 18.56 22.69 17.13
C PRO A 471 17.09 22.46 17.48
N GLY A 472 16.35 21.73 16.62
CA GLY A 472 14.91 21.52 16.75
C GLY A 472 14.06 22.78 16.48
N GLY A 473 14.63 23.86 15.93
CA GLY A 473 13.92 25.05 15.48
C GLY A 473 13.11 24.83 14.20
N VAL A 474 12.40 25.84 13.74
CA VAL A 474 11.46 25.71 12.62
C VAL A 474 12.01 26.37 11.36
N LEU A 475 12.28 25.55 10.36
CA LEU A 475 12.58 25.94 8.98
C LEU A 475 11.31 25.84 8.14
N THR A 476 10.98 26.91 7.42
CA THR A 476 9.76 26.93 6.59
C THR A 476 10.12 27.00 5.10
N PRO A 477 10.09 25.87 4.37
CA PRO A 477 10.15 25.91 2.91
C PRO A 477 8.93 26.63 2.35
N VAL A 478 9.11 27.39 1.27
CA VAL A 478 7.98 28.00 0.56
C VAL A 478 7.98 27.59 -0.91
N PRO A 479 6.81 27.21 -1.46
CA PRO A 479 5.51 27.02 -0.78
C PRO A 479 5.59 26.07 0.42
N VAL A 480 4.70 26.29 1.41
CA VAL A 480 4.72 25.49 2.64
C VAL A 480 4.44 24.01 2.31
N THR A 481 5.24 23.14 2.89
CA THR A 481 5.22 21.69 2.60
C THR A 481 3.85 21.06 2.85
N VAL A 482 3.30 20.43 1.82
CA VAL A 482 2.08 19.61 1.81
C VAL A 482 2.26 18.52 0.74
N ASP A 483 1.22 17.73 0.43
CA ASP A 483 1.28 16.67 -0.59
C ASP A 483 1.72 17.18 -1.97
N ILE A 484 1.32 18.39 -2.38
CA ILE A 484 1.71 18.99 -3.66
C ILE A 484 3.08 19.68 -3.65
N TYR A 485 3.66 19.94 -2.49
CA TYR A 485 4.99 20.54 -2.28
C TYR A 485 5.80 19.71 -1.27
N PRO A 486 6.39 18.57 -1.67
CA PRO A 486 6.98 17.63 -0.73
C PRO A 486 8.39 18.01 -0.23
N ASP A 487 8.96 19.12 -0.68
CA ASP A 487 10.38 19.47 -0.50
C ASP A 487 10.83 19.51 0.96
N GLY A 488 10.06 20.10 1.86
CA GLY A 488 10.47 20.15 3.27
C GLY A 488 10.63 18.78 3.91
N GLN A 489 9.77 17.81 3.59
CA GLN A 489 9.94 16.43 4.06
C GLN A 489 11.12 15.74 3.38
N ARG A 490 11.37 16.00 2.11
CA ARG A 490 12.56 15.49 1.41
C ARG A 490 13.85 16.02 2.03
N TRP A 491 13.88 17.31 2.39
CA TRP A 491 15.02 17.94 3.06
C TRP A 491 15.24 17.37 4.46
N GLN A 492 14.17 17.18 5.24
CA GLN A 492 14.24 16.51 6.54
C GLN A 492 14.76 15.06 6.38
N ALA A 493 14.22 14.29 5.42
CA ALA A 493 14.66 12.93 5.19
C ALA A 493 16.17 12.85 4.90
N TYR A 494 16.68 13.79 4.10
CA TYR A 494 18.11 13.91 3.84
C TYR A 494 18.92 14.24 5.12
N ALA A 495 18.51 15.28 5.85
CA ALA A 495 19.20 15.72 7.06
C ALA A 495 19.27 14.61 8.13
N LEU A 496 18.16 13.92 8.37
CA LEU A 496 18.06 12.80 9.30
C LEU A 496 18.94 11.62 8.90
N ALA A 497 18.88 11.21 7.60
CA ALA A 497 19.66 10.08 7.10
C ALA A 497 21.17 10.35 7.12
N HIS A 498 21.59 11.60 6.91
CA HIS A 498 23.01 12.01 6.93
C HIS A 498 23.47 12.51 8.31
N ARG A 499 22.64 12.34 9.36
CA ARG A 499 22.96 12.71 10.75
C ARG A 499 23.37 14.17 10.91
N GLN A 500 22.76 15.06 10.13
CA GLN A 500 22.99 16.50 10.22
C GLN A 500 22.24 17.16 11.37
N GLY A 501 21.44 16.41 12.12
CA GLY A 501 20.48 16.93 13.10
C GLY A 501 19.09 17.07 12.49
N GLU A 502 18.19 17.68 13.23
CA GLU A 502 16.79 17.84 12.86
C GLU A 502 16.35 19.30 12.91
N PHE A 503 15.47 19.66 12.01
CA PHE A 503 14.65 20.87 12.05
C PHE A 503 13.18 20.49 11.90
N ARG A 504 12.30 21.36 12.34
CA ARG A 504 10.85 21.17 12.24
C ARG A 504 10.30 21.99 11.08
N ILE A 505 9.13 21.57 10.56
CA ILE A 505 8.41 22.33 9.52
C ILE A 505 6.94 22.56 9.90
N PRO A 506 6.31 23.69 9.46
CA PRO A 506 4.96 24.08 9.85
C PRO A 506 3.86 23.08 9.47
N ALA A 507 4.03 22.39 8.35
CA ALA A 507 3.05 21.49 7.80
C ALA A 507 3.71 20.18 7.31
N GLY A 508 3.09 19.46 6.39
CA GLY A 508 3.62 18.21 5.83
C GLY A 508 2.54 17.43 5.10
N PHE A 509 2.95 16.37 4.41
CA PHE A 509 2.04 15.40 3.85
C PHE A 509 1.78 14.29 4.88
N PHE A 510 0.59 14.24 5.42
CA PHE A 510 0.08 13.28 6.40
C PHE A 510 -1.46 13.33 6.40
N LEU A 511 -2.10 12.33 7.04
CA LEU A 511 -3.50 12.41 7.42
C LEU A 511 -3.61 12.88 8.86
N GLY A 512 -4.46 13.88 9.11
CA GLY A 512 -4.70 14.45 10.43
C GLY A 512 -6.13 14.94 10.59
N PRO A 513 -6.52 15.42 11.79
CA PRO A 513 -7.84 15.98 12.02
C PRO A 513 -8.03 17.29 11.24
N GLY A 514 -9.14 17.40 10.52
CA GLY A 514 -9.54 18.59 9.78
C GLY A 514 -10.78 19.23 10.39
N GLY A 515 -10.67 20.50 10.79
CA GLY A 515 -11.79 21.23 11.30
C GLY A 515 -12.33 20.76 12.67
N PRO A 516 -13.44 21.37 13.15
CA PRO A 516 -14.02 21.10 14.45
C PRO A 516 -14.64 19.71 14.60
N ASP A 517 -15.03 19.08 13.47
CA ASP A 517 -15.64 17.75 13.45
C ASP A 517 -14.61 16.61 13.59
N GLY A 518 -13.31 16.90 13.53
CA GLY A 518 -12.25 15.91 13.67
C GLY A 518 -12.21 14.86 12.57
N ARG A 519 -12.82 15.13 11.40
CA ARG A 519 -12.75 14.23 10.25
C ARG A 519 -11.36 14.26 9.63
N GLY A 520 -10.90 13.11 9.12
CA GLY A 520 -9.60 12.99 8.47
C GLY A 520 -9.46 13.92 7.26
N ARG A 521 -8.28 14.52 7.10
CA ARG A 521 -7.89 15.30 5.92
C ARG A 521 -6.41 15.11 5.59
N ILE A 522 -6.01 15.47 4.37
CA ILE A 522 -4.62 15.53 3.94
C ILE A 522 -4.02 16.86 4.40
N GLY A 523 -2.93 16.80 5.15
CA GLY A 523 -2.22 17.95 5.71
C GLY A 523 -3.03 18.76 6.74
N PRO A 524 -2.45 19.84 7.30
CA PRO A 524 -3.14 20.72 8.24
C PRO A 524 -4.15 21.63 7.53
N VAL A 525 -5.02 22.23 8.30
CA VAL A 525 -5.87 23.32 7.78
C VAL A 525 -4.96 24.47 7.34
N PRO A 526 -5.05 24.95 6.08
CA PRO A 526 -4.21 26.04 5.58
C PRO A 526 -4.39 27.31 6.43
N ARG A 527 -3.28 27.95 6.78
CA ARG A 527 -3.25 29.26 7.39
C ARG A 527 -2.94 30.34 6.33
N THR A 528 -3.13 31.59 6.65
CA THR A 528 -3.00 32.70 5.69
C THR A 528 -1.65 32.70 4.97
N PHE A 529 -0.54 32.52 5.68
CA PHE A 529 0.79 32.46 5.05
C PHE A 529 0.89 31.32 4.04
N SER A 530 0.47 30.11 4.41
CA SER A 530 0.52 28.95 3.50
C SER A 530 -0.38 29.12 2.28
N ALA A 531 -1.57 29.68 2.47
CA ALA A 531 -2.53 29.94 1.36
C ALA A 531 -2.00 30.97 0.36
N LEU A 532 -1.34 32.03 0.82
CA LEU A 532 -0.74 33.05 -0.06
C LEU A 532 0.42 32.49 -0.88
N MET A 533 1.30 31.68 -0.26
CA MET A 533 2.40 31.01 -0.96
C MET A 533 1.90 30.03 -2.01
N ASP A 534 0.87 29.23 -1.67
CA ASP A 534 0.22 28.29 -2.59
C ASP A 534 -0.43 29.04 -3.79
N GLN A 535 -1.17 30.11 -3.51
CA GLN A 535 -1.78 30.94 -4.55
C GLN A 535 -0.73 31.53 -5.50
N ALA A 536 0.35 32.11 -4.95
CA ALA A 536 1.42 32.70 -5.75
C ALA A 536 2.09 31.65 -6.65
N GLY A 537 2.46 30.48 -6.08
CA GLY A 537 3.10 29.41 -6.84
C GLY A 537 2.23 28.80 -7.94
N LYS A 538 0.91 28.74 -7.74
CA LYS A 538 -0.05 28.19 -8.73
C LYS A 538 -0.42 29.18 -9.83
N THR A 539 -0.55 30.47 -9.49
CA THR A 539 -1.12 31.47 -10.42
C THR A 539 -0.09 32.37 -11.09
N GLY A 540 1.15 32.40 -10.58
CA GLY A 540 2.18 33.35 -11.01
C GLY A 540 1.89 34.79 -10.60
N LEU A 541 0.85 35.05 -9.79
CA LEU A 541 0.42 36.38 -9.38
C LEU A 541 0.75 36.62 -7.90
N VAL A 542 1.23 37.82 -7.59
CA VAL A 542 1.39 38.26 -6.21
C VAL A 542 0.02 38.62 -5.65
N PRO A 543 -0.43 37.97 -4.56
CA PRO A 543 -1.70 38.27 -3.91
C PRO A 543 -1.74 39.71 -3.39
N ILE A 544 -2.95 40.28 -3.23
CA ILE A 544 -3.12 41.61 -2.61
C ILE A 544 -2.79 41.47 -1.10
N ILE A 545 -1.80 42.25 -0.68
CA ILE A 545 -1.35 42.28 0.71
C ILE A 545 -1.88 43.54 1.39
N THR A 546 -2.67 43.34 2.45
CA THR A 546 -3.22 44.42 3.27
C THR A 546 -2.57 44.40 4.67
N ASP A 547 -2.78 45.44 5.48
CA ASP A 547 -2.35 45.44 6.88
C ASP A 547 -2.99 44.29 7.70
N GLY A 548 -4.21 43.89 7.32
CA GLY A 548 -4.87 42.70 7.89
C GLY A 548 -4.10 41.43 7.57
N THR A 549 -3.77 41.23 6.31
CA THR A 549 -2.96 40.11 5.82
C THR A 549 -1.60 40.02 6.53
N LEU A 550 -0.91 41.17 6.69
CA LEU A 550 0.38 41.21 7.38
C LEU A 550 0.26 40.80 8.86
N ARG A 551 -0.82 41.22 9.56
CA ARG A 551 -1.05 40.78 10.95
C ARG A 551 -1.30 39.29 11.06
N GLU A 552 -2.11 38.72 10.15
CA GLU A 552 -2.39 37.28 10.14
C GLU A 552 -1.12 36.46 9.84
N VAL A 553 -0.33 36.89 8.86
CA VAL A 553 0.95 36.22 8.53
C VAL A 553 1.92 36.25 9.73
N ARG A 554 2.04 37.40 10.41
CA ARG A 554 2.87 37.47 11.64
C ARG A 554 2.36 36.53 12.74
N ALA A 555 1.04 36.43 12.90
CA ALA A 555 0.43 35.49 13.83
C ALA A 555 0.70 34.03 13.47
N ASP A 556 0.70 33.70 12.17
CA ASP A 556 1.02 32.36 11.66
C ASP A 556 2.48 31.98 11.95
N LEU A 557 3.41 32.87 11.61
CA LEU A 557 4.85 32.66 11.84
C LEU A 557 5.18 32.53 13.34
N ALA A 558 4.53 33.35 14.18
CA ALA A 558 4.65 33.27 15.64
C ALA A 558 4.06 31.98 16.22
N TYR A 559 2.89 31.54 15.70
CA TYR A 559 2.27 30.27 16.09
C TYR A 559 3.18 29.07 15.81
N TRP A 560 3.79 29.04 14.64
CA TRP A 560 4.74 27.99 14.26
C TRP A 560 6.13 28.17 14.86
N LYS A 561 6.44 29.33 15.45
CA LYS A 561 7.77 29.72 15.93
C LYS A 561 8.84 29.61 14.84
N VAL A 562 8.53 30.14 13.67
CA VAL A 562 9.43 30.11 12.50
C VAL A 562 10.69 30.93 12.79
N GLU A 563 11.86 30.36 12.50
CA GLU A 563 13.16 31.05 12.59
C GLU A 563 13.67 31.47 11.23
N ALA A 564 13.41 30.66 10.19
CA ALA A 564 13.78 30.98 8.81
C ALA A 564 12.72 30.51 7.81
N VAL A 565 12.46 31.36 6.82
CA VAL A 565 11.68 31.01 5.61
C VAL A 565 12.66 30.87 4.45
N VAL A 566 12.50 29.80 3.64
CA VAL A 566 13.47 29.44 2.60
C VAL A 566 12.77 29.09 1.30
N LEU A 567 13.20 29.72 0.20
CA LEU A 567 12.79 29.39 -1.16
C LEU A 567 14.01 28.89 -1.95
N PRO A 568 14.02 27.63 -2.43
CA PRO A 568 15.08 27.14 -3.32
C PRO A 568 14.96 27.75 -4.72
N ASP A 569 16.00 27.62 -5.53
CA ASP A 569 15.98 28.08 -6.94
C ASP A 569 14.92 27.35 -7.78
N ARG A 570 14.65 26.10 -7.43
CA ARG A 570 13.61 25.28 -8.03
C ARG A 570 12.83 24.55 -6.93
N VAL A 571 11.51 24.58 -7.04
CA VAL A 571 10.56 23.91 -6.15
C VAL A 571 10.02 22.66 -6.82
N HIS A 572 10.05 21.52 -6.14
CA HIS A 572 9.40 20.32 -6.66
C HIS A 572 7.89 20.42 -6.47
N GLY A 573 7.17 20.71 -7.56
CA GLY A 573 5.72 20.59 -7.64
C GLY A 573 5.31 19.17 -8.04
N ALA A 574 4.55 18.46 -7.18
CA ALA A 574 4.15 17.09 -7.46
C ALA A 574 3.08 16.96 -8.56
N LYS A 575 2.37 18.03 -8.87
CA LYS A 575 1.23 18.01 -9.81
C LYS A 575 1.30 19.07 -10.89
N PHE A 576 2.12 20.10 -10.74
CA PHE A 576 2.28 21.23 -11.66
C PHE A 576 3.60 21.95 -11.39
N ASP A 577 4.05 22.74 -12.36
CA ASP A 577 5.22 23.60 -12.21
C ASP A 577 4.88 24.81 -11.32
N VAL A 578 5.80 25.15 -10.42
CA VAL A 578 5.64 26.25 -9.46
C VAL A 578 6.25 27.53 -10.04
N ASP A 579 5.58 28.67 -9.89
CA ASP A 579 6.17 29.98 -10.20
C ASP A 579 6.97 30.49 -8.98
N GLU A 580 8.26 30.16 -8.94
CA GLU A 580 9.17 30.55 -7.86
C GLU A 580 9.34 32.09 -7.76
N ASP A 581 9.27 32.80 -8.88
CA ASP A 581 9.36 34.25 -8.89
C ASP A 581 8.16 34.92 -8.22
N ALA A 582 6.94 34.43 -8.46
CA ALA A 582 5.75 34.92 -7.76
C ALA A 582 5.80 34.60 -6.27
N VAL A 583 6.24 33.42 -5.91
CA VAL A 583 6.47 33.04 -4.50
C VAL A 583 7.50 33.96 -3.84
N ARG A 584 8.63 34.22 -4.50
CA ARG A 584 9.69 35.10 -3.99
C ARG A 584 9.18 36.53 -3.78
N ARG A 585 8.49 37.11 -4.78
CA ARG A 585 7.91 38.48 -4.67
C ARG A 585 6.88 38.55 -3.55
N THR A 586 6.05 37.53 -3.41
CA THR A 586 5.06 37.45 -2.31
C THR A 586 5.72 37.37 -0.94
N ALA A 587 6.71 36.50 -0.79
CA ALA A 587 7.46 36.37 0.46
C ALA A 587 8.22 37.68 0.80
N THR A 588 8.82 38.33 -0.20
CA THR A 588 9.48 39.65 -0.03
C THR A 588 8.51 40.73 0.43
N ALA A 589 7.31 40.76 -0.14
CA ALA A 589 6.29 41.76 0.26
C ALA A 589 5.75 41.53 1.68
N LEU A 590 5.82 40.25 2.18
CA LEU A 590 5.37 39.90 3.53
C LEU A 590 6.46 40.01 4.60
N LEU A 591 7.72 39.71 4.25
CA LEU A 591 8.81 39.48 5.20
C LEU A 591 9.96 40.50 5.04
N GLY A 592 9.96 41.32 3.99
CA GLY A 592 11.07 42.20 3.62
C GLY A 592 12.08 41.54 2.68
N GLU A 593 13.22 42.15 2.48
CA GLU A 593 14.22 41.69 1.51
C GLU A 593 14.92 40.39 2.00
N PRO A 594 15.03 39.37 1.12
CA PRO A 594 15.75 38.13 1.44
C PRO A 594 17.26 38.32 1.32
N GLN A 595 18.00 37.44 1.98
CA GLN A 595 19.42 37.25 1.67
C GLN A 595 19.61 36.02 0.78
N ARG A 596 20.63 36.06 -0.08
CA ARG A 596 21.04 34.90 -0.86
C ARG A 596 22.01 34.05 -0.03
N VAL A 597 21.69 32.76 0.15
CA VAL A 597 22.53 31.82 0.90
C VAL A 597 22.62 30.53 0.07
N ASP A 598 23.81 30.15 -0.35
CA ASP A 598 24.03 29.05 -1.29
C ASP A 598 23.08 29.16 -2.51
N ASP A 599 22.21 28.20 -2.71
CA ASP A 599 21.22 28.10 -3.79
C ASP A 599 19.78 28.37 -3.35
N VAL A 600 19.60 29.16 -2.26
CA VAL A 600 18.26 29.52 -1.74
C VAL A 600 18.14 31.01 -1.47
N TRP A 601 16.92 31.52 -1.48
CA TRP A 601 16.51 32.79 -0.90
C TRP A 601 16.04 32.56 0.53
N LEU A 602 16.55 33.33 1.50
CA LEU A 602 16.30 33.15 2.92
C LEU A 602 15.84 34.44 3.57
N TRP A 603 14.75 34.36 4.33
CA TRP A 603 14.24 35.39 5.21
C TRP A 603 14.42 34.96 6.66
N ARG A 604 15.16 35.71 7.46
CA ARG A 604 15.20 35.50 8.91
C ARG A 604 13.91 36.04 9.52
N VAL A 605 13.28 35.26 10.38
CA VAL A 605 12.10 35.68 11.13
C VAL A 605 12.55 36.03 12.54
N PRO A 606 12.44 37.31 12.99
CA PRO A 606 12.78 37.70 14.35
C PRO A 606 11.92 36.91 15.34
N PRO A 607 12.47 36.52 16.50
CA PRO A 607 11.65 35.91 17.56
C PRO A 607 10.52 36.88 17.95
N ALA A 608 9.30 36.30 18.14
CA ALA A 608 8.09 37.06 18.46
C ALA A 608 8.12 37.65 19.87
#